data_b12c45c24f431258b1c756a06e590dd4
#
_entry.id   b12c45c24f431258b1c756a06e590dd4
#
_cell.length_a   1.000
_cell.length_b   1.000
_cell.length_c   1.000
_cell.angle_alpha   90.00
_cell.angle_beta   90.00
_cell.angle_gamma   90.00
#
_symmetry.space_group_name_H-M   'P 1'
#
loop_
_entity.id
_entity.type
_entity.pdbx_description
1 polymer ?
#
loop_
_entity_poly.entity_id
_entity_poly.type
_entity_poly.pdbx_seq_one_letter_code
_entity_poly.pdbx_strand_id
1 'polypeptide(L)'
;MRRNLILLAVGVVLSLLFVGRAPGTYEALYYEREFSNEMYNGSMYIVMAIIQLAVAWGVAAAYYYIIDSVSFSRWYHWLVLLAVVAVVAGGVGYGYPNAVFGDMGFDFTFQQVAFALVCMLIEVVLFVIASFSIRWWSVNCRHTPIPE
;
A
#
# COMPACT_ATOMS: atom_id res chain seq x y z
N MET A 1 14.23 -8.35 21.65
CA MET A 1 14.51 -6.97 21.22
C MET A 1 15.24 -6.90 19.87
N ARG A 2 16.40 -7.53 19.68
CA ARG A 2 17.16 -7.50 18.40
C ARG A 2 16.37 -8.01 17.20
N ARG A 3 15.60 -9.12 17.34
CA ARG A 3 14.79 -9.69 16.25
C ARG A 3 13.75 -8.70 15.71
N ASN A 4 13.09 -7.96 16.59
CA ASN A 4 12.05 -7.02 16.22
C ASN A 4 12.62 -5.80 15.47
N LEU A 5 13.79 -5.33 15.88
CA LEU A 5 14.52 -4.28 15.15
C LEU A 5 14.98 -4.73 13.76
N ILE A 6 15.38 -6.00 13.62
CA ILE A 6 15.73 -6.57 12.31
C ILE A 6 14.50 -6.59 11.41
N LEU A 7 13.34 -7.02 11.91
CA LEU A 7 12.10 -7.04 11.13
C LEU A 7 11.68 -5.63 10.70
N LEU A 8 11.79 -4.66 11.61
CA LEU A 8 11.54 -3.26 11.26
C LEU A 8 12.51 -2.76 10.16
N ALA A 9 13.80 -3.03 10.33
CA ALA A 9 14.81 -2.62 9.34
C ALA A 9 14.54 -3.25 7.96
N VAL A 10 14.23 -4.54 7.93
CA VAL A 10 13.88 -5.25 6.70
C VAL A 10 12.62 -4.64 6.05
N GLY A 11 11.57 -4.39 6.83
CA GLY A 11 10.35 -3.76 6.31
C GLY A 11 10.60 -2.37 5.73
N VAL A 12 11.40 -1.55 6.39
CA VAL A 12 11.78 -0.22 5.89
C VAL A 12 12.60 -0.34 4.59
N VAL A 13 13.59 -1.23 4.54
CA VAL A 13 14.42 -1.44 3.35
C VAL A 13 13.56 -1.92 2.17
N LEU A 14 12.67 -2.88 2.37
CA LEU A 14 11.75 -3.35 1.33
C LEU A 14 10.84 -2.23 0.82
N SER A 15 10.35 -1.39 1.72
CA SER A 15 9.52 -0.23 1.38
C SER A 15 10.28 0.80 0.54
N LEU A 16 11.52 1.10 0.90
CA LEU A 16 12.38 2.02 0.13
C LEU A 16 12.76 1.45 -1.24
N LEU A 17 13.05 0.14 -1.31
CA LEU A 17 13.30 -0.55 -2.58
C LEU A 17 12.06 -0.52 -3.49
N PHE A 18 10.86 -0.67 -2.93
CA PHE A 18 9.61 -0.55 -3.69
C PHE A 18 9.48 0.84 -4.32
N VAL A 19 9.67 1.91 -3.55
CA VAL A 19 9.60 3.29 -4.09
C VAL A 19 10.66 3.51 -5.17
N GLY A 20 11.90 3.06 -4.93
CA GLY A 20 12.99 3.21 -5.90
C GLY A 20 12.79 2.43 -7.20
N ARG A 21 11.98 1.38 -7.18
CA ARG A 21 11.65 0.54 -8.35
C ARG A 21 10.18 0.61 -8.75
N ALA A 22 9.47 1.62 -8.30
CA ALA A 22 8.03 1.74 -8.50
C ALA A 22 7.60 1.59 -9.97
N PRO A 23 8.18 2.30 -10.95
CA PRO A 23 7.78 2.14 -12.35
C PRO A 23 7.86 0.68 -12.81
N GLY A 24 9.00 0.03 -12.57
CA GLY A 24 9.19 -1.38 -12.97
C GLY A 24 8.24 -2.35 -12.25
N THR A 25 7.88 -2.07 -11.01
CA THR A 25 6.95 -2.91 -10.24
C THR A 25 5.53 -2.80 -10.79
N TYR A 26 5.04 -1.59 -11.05
CA TYR A 26 3.70 -1.38 -11.61
C TYR A 26 3.61 -1.91 -13.04
N GLU A 27 4.60 -1.64 -13.89
CA GLU A 27 4.63 -2.09 -15.28
C GLU A 27 4.76 -3.61 -15.41
N ALA A 28 5.43 -4.29 -14.46
CA ALA A 28 5.49 -5.74 -14.43
C ALA A 28 4.12 -6.40 -14.17
N LEU A 29 3.21 -5.70 -13.49
CA LEU A 29 1.87 -6.18 -13.19
C LEU A 29 0.85 -5.75 -14.25
N TYR A 30 0.97 -4.55 -14.76
CA TYR A 30 0.14 -4.03 -15.83
C TYR A 30 0.92 -3.05 -16.70
N TYR A 31 0.96 -3.32 -17.98
CA TYR A 31 1.61 -2.47 -18.99
C TYR A 31 0.70 -2.27 -20.20
N GLU A 32 0.46 -1.02 -20.53
CA GLU A 32 -0.12 -0.60 -21.79
C GLU A 32 0.68 0.61 -22.27
N ARG A 33 1.09 0.60 -23.54
CA ARG A 33 2.15 1.47 -24.05
C ARG A 33 1.88 2.97 -23.82
N GLU A 34 0.71 3.45 -24.21
CA GLU A 34 0.39 4.88 -24.14
C GLU A 34 0.19 5.33 -22.69
N PHE A 35 -0.64 4.59 -21.96
CA PHE A 35 -0.91 4.84 -20.53
C PHE A 35 0.37 4.78 -19.69
N SER A 36 1.17 3.73 -19.88
CA SER A 36 2.40 3.54 -19.09
C SER A 36 3.45 4.62 -19.39
N ASN A 37 3.56 5.06 -20.65
CA ASN A 37 4.45 6.16 -21.01
C ASN A 37 4.03 7.48 -20.34
N GLU A 38 2.76 7.80 -20.32
CA GLU A 38 2.26 9.01 -19.64
C GLU A 38 2.44 8.93 -18.13
N MET A 39 2.16 7.78 -17.53
CA MET A 39 2.40 7.54 -16.10
C MET A 39 3.90 7.69 -15.73
N TYR A 40 4.78 7.19 -16.56
CA TYR A 40 6.22 7.29 -16.38
C TYR A 40 6.72 8.75 -16.55
N ASN A 41 6.34 9.41 -17.63
CA ASN A 41 6.75 10.76 -17.94
C ASN A 41 6.26 11.78 -16.89
N GLY A 42 5.06 11.58 -16.37
CA GLY A 42 4.49 12.38 -15.29
C GLY A 42 5.03 12.02 -13.87
N SER A 43 5.95 11.06 -13.75
CA SER A 43 6.44 10.53 -12.46
C SER A 43 5.29 10.02 -11.57
N MET A 44 4.17 9.65 -12.14
CA MET A 44 2.95 9.26 -11.40
C MET A 44 3.12 7.96 -10.65
N TYR A 45 3.93 7.03 -11.16
CA TYR A 45 4.25 5.78 -10.47
C TYR A 45 4.94 6.01 -9.12
N ILE A 46 5.88 6.95 -9.07
CA ILE A 46 6.61 7.28 -7.84
C ILE A 46 5.67 7.94 -6.83
N VAL A 47 4.85 8.88 -7.29
CA VAL A 47 3.86 9.55 -6.43
C VAL A 47 2.88 8.52 -5.86
N MET A 48 2.37 7.61 -6.67
CA MET A 48 1.48 6.54 -6.23
C MET A 48 2.16 5.61 -5.21
N ALA A 49 3.42 5.24 -5.44
CA ALA A 49 4.18 4.41 -4.51
C ALA A 49 4.35 5.08 -3.14
N ILE A 50 4.62 6.37 -3.11
CA ILE A 50 4.73 7.14 -1.86
C ILE A 50 3.39 7.21 -1.14
N ILE A 51 2.29 7.46 -1.86
CA ILE A 51 0.95 7.51 -1.27
C ILE A 51 0.58 6.14 -0.68
N GLN A 52 0.76 5.06 -1.43
CA GLN A 52 0.47 3.70 -0.94
C GLN A 52 1.32 3.35 0.29
N LEU A 53 2.60 3.69 0.26
CA LEU A 53 3.47 3.46 1.40
C LEU A 53 3.02 4.23 2.64
N ALA A 54 2.62 5.50 2.47
CA ALA A 54 2.11 6.33 3.56
C ALA A 54 0.79 5.77 4.12
N VAL A 55 -0.11 5.28 3.27
CA VAL A 55 -1.36 4.63 3.68
C VAL A 55 -1.08 3.34 4.45
N ALA A 56 -0.27 2.44 3.88
CA ALA A 56 0.05 1.15 4.51
C ALA A 56 0.69 1.32 5.90
N TRP A 57 1.75 2.10 6.01
CA TRP A 57 2.46 2.31 7.26
C TRP A 57 1.66 3.19 8.24
N GLY A 58 0.98 4.21 7.75
CA GLY A 58 0.16 5.11 8.58
C GLY A 58 -1.02 4.37 9.21
N VAL A 59 -1.74 3.56 8.45
CA VAL A 59 -2.87 2.77 8.96
C VAL A 59 -2.40 1.65 9.87
N ALA A 60 -1.30 0.97 9.53
CA ALA A 60 -0.71 -0.04 10.40
C ALA A 60 -0.27 0.58 11.75
N ALA A 61 0.41 1.73 11.72
CA ALA A 61 0.80 2.44 12.94
C ALA A 61 -0.41 2.89 13.77
N ALA A 62 -1.45 3.41 13.13
CA ALA A 62 -2.68 3.78 13.81
C ALA A 62 -3.35 2.58 14.48
N TYR A 63 -3.41 1.45 13.80
CA TYR A 63 -4.00 0.23 14.35
C TYR A 63 -3.24 -0.31 15.56
N TYR A 64 -1.91 -0.41 15.47
CA TYR A 64 -1.11 -1.01 16.54
C TYR A 64 -0.80 -0.06 17.70
N TYR A 65 -0.80 1.25 17.50
CA TYR A 65 -0.36 2.21 18.52
C TYR A 65 -1.43 3.21 18.97
N ILE A 66 -2.39 3.56 18.12
CA ILE A 66 -3.45 4.50 18.47
C ILE A 66 -4.68 3.74 18.94
N ILE A 67 -5.14 2.77 18.16
CA ILE A 67 -6.30 1.95 18.52
C ILE A 67 -5.90 0.99 19.64
N ASP A 68 -4.89 0.17 19.44
CA ASP A 68 -4.29 -0.79 20.39
C ASP A 68 -5.30 -1.33 21.42
N SER A 69 -6.48 -1.73 20.96
CA SER A 69 -7.62 -2.10 21.79
C SER A 69 -7.85 -3.59 21.81
N VAL A 70 -8.10 -4.15 23.01
CA VAL A 70 -8.49 -5.54 23.19
C VAL A 70 -9.74 -5.91 22.38
N SER A 71 -10.67 -4.97 22.23
CA SER A 71 -11.90 -5.16 21.45
C SER A 71 -11.64 -5.34 19.95
N PHE A 72 -10.55 -4.78 19.43
CA PHE A 72 -10.15 -4.84 18.03
C PHE A 72 -8.93 -5.73 17.77
N SER A 73 -8.51 -6.55 18.73
CA SER A 73 -7.32 -7.40 18.65
C SER A 73 -7.51 -8.70 17.87
N ARG A 74 -8.73 -9.01 17.43
CA ARG A 74 -9.01 -10.27 16.73
C ARG A 74 -8.53 -10.23 15.28
N TRP A 75 -8.13 -11.39 14.75
CA TRP A 75 -7.58 -11.54 13.40
C TRP A 75 -8.50 -11.02 12.28
N TYR A 76 -9.82 -11.15 12.43
CA TYR A 76 -10.76 -10.66 11.43
C TYR A 76 -10.86 -9.13 11.38
N HIS A 77 -10.60 -8.42 12.48
CA HIS A 77 -10.51 -6.95 12.46
C HIS A 77 -9.33 -6.49 11.61
N TRP A 78 -8.20 -7.19 11.72
CA TRP A 78 -7.05 -6.93 10.88
C TRP A 78 -7.35 -7.20 9.39
N LEU A 79 -8.09 -8.29 9.08
CA LEU A 79 -8.51 -8.57 7.69
C LEU A 79 -9.46 -7.50 7.14
N VAL A 80 -10.42 -7.03 7.94
CA VAL A 80 -11.29 -5.92 7.54
C VAL A 80 -10.47 -4.67 7.24
N LEU A 81 -9.50 -4.37 8.11
CA LEU A 81 -8.63 -3.22 7.89
C LEU A 81 -7.77 -3.36 6.63
N LEU A 82 -7.22 -4.55 6.37
CA LEU A 82 -6.52 -4.87 5.14
C LEU A 82 -7.40 -4.63 3.91
N ALA A 83 -8.65 -5.09 3.94
CA ALA A 83 -9.60 -4.87 2.85
C ALA A 83 -9.90 -3.36 2.64
N VAL A 84 -10.08 -2.63 3.73
CA VAL A 84 -10.34 -1.17 3.67
C VAL A 84 -9.15 -0.43 3.04
N VAL A 85 -7.92 -0.69 3.47
CA VAL A 85 -6.73 -0.02 2.89
C VAL A 85 -6.55 -0.38 1.42
N ALA A 86 -6.82 -1.63 1.04
CA ALA A 86 -6.77 -2.06 -0.36
C ALA A 86 -7.77 -1.29 -1.23
N VAL A 87 -9.03 -1.16 -0.76
CA VAL A 87 -10.07 -0.39 -1.47
C VAL A 87 -9.70 1.09 -1.57
N VAL A 88 -9.17 1.68 -0.51
CA VAL A 88 -8.69 3.08 -0.52
C VAL A 88 -7.57 3.25 -1.54
N ALA A 89 -6.60 2.35 -1.56
CA ALA A 89 -5.51 2.39 -2.55
C ALA A 89 -6.01 2.24 -3.99
N GLY A 90 -6.98 1.36 -4.22
CA GLY A 90 -7.66 1.25 -5.53
C GLY A 90 -8.38 2.53 -5.93
N GLY A 91 -9.10 3.15 -5.00
CA GLY A 91 -9.77 4.43 -5.21
C GLY A 91 -8.81 5.56 -5.57
N VAL A 92 -7.69 5.66 -4.87
CA VAL A 92 -6.63 6.63 -5.19
C VAL A 92 -5.94 6.28 -6.52
N GLY A 93 -5.69 4.97 -6.77
CA GLY A 93 -5.09 4.49 -8.02
C GLY A 93 -5.95 4.76 -9.26
N TYR A 94 -7.26 4.87 -9.11
CA TYR A 94 -8.15 5.34 -10.15
C TYR A 94 -8.23 6.88 -10.20
N GLY A 95 -8.49 7.48 -9.05
CA GLY A 95 -8.83 8.91 -8.96
C GLY A 95 -7.67 9.85 -9.30
N TYR A 96 -6.45 9.51 -8.89
CA TYR A 96 -5.29 10.35 -9.14
C TYR A 96 -4.92 10.41 -10.64
N PRO A 97 -4.75 9.28 -11.35
CA PRO A 97 -4.56 9.33 -12.81
C PRO A 97 -5.74 9.94 -13.54
N ASN A 98 -6.97 9.66 -13.12
CA ASN A 98 -8.16 10.22 -13.75
C ASN A 98 -8.20 11.75 -13.67
N ALA A 99 -7.82 12.33 -12.54
CA ALA A 99 -7.74 13.78 -12.39
C ALA A 99 -6.69 14.39 -13.33
N VAL A 100 -5.49 13.78 -13.40
CA VAL A 100 -4.40 14.30 -14.23
C VAL A 100 -4.70 14.13 -15.72
N PHE A 101 -5.16 12.96 -16.16
CA PHE A 101 -5.42 12.67 -17.57
C PHE A 101 -6.71 13.34 -18.07
N GLY A 102 -7.70 13.52 -17.22
CA GLY A 102 -8.92 14.25 -17.54
C GLY A 102 -8.63 15.69 -17.93
N ASP A 103 -7.73 16.35 -17.22
CA ASP A 103 -7.28 17.71 -17.54
C ASP A 103 -6.50 17.78 -18.88
N MET A 104 -5.83 16.68 -19.25
CA MET A 104 -5.09 16.58 -20.53
C MET A 104 -5.95 16.11 -21.69
N GLY A 105 -7.21 15.71 -21.46
CA GLY A 105 -8.13 15.24 -22.48
C GLY A 105 -7.89 13.78 -22.95
N PHE A 106 -7.16 12.99 -22.19
CA PHE A 106 -6.97 11.56 -22.43
C PHE A 106 -8.12 10.72 -21.87
N ASP A 107 -8.56 9.73 -22.61
CA ASP A 107 -9.53 8.72 -22.15
C ASP A 107 -8.82 7.38 -21.90
N PHE A 108 -8.36 7.19 -20.68
CA PHE A 108 -7.73 5.95 -20.20
C PHE A 108 -8.59 5.21 -19.16
N THR A 109 -9.91 5.32 -19.25
CA THR A 109 -10.83 4.77 -18.24
C THR A 109 -10.58 3.30 -17.95
N PHE A 110 -10.42 2.46 -18.97
CA PHE A 110 -10.14 1.03 -18.80
C PHE A 110 -8.77 0.78 -18.14
N GLN A 111 -7.75 1.49 -18.60
CA GLN A 111 -6.38 1.38 -18.09
C GLN A 111 -6.30 1.84 -16.63
N GLN A 112 -7.03 2.88 -16.27
CA GLN A 112 -7.12 3.36 -14.89
C GLN A 112 -7.79 2.35 -13.97
N VAL A 113 -8.83 1.65 -14.42
CA VAL A 113 -9.46 0.56 -13.65
C VAL A 113 -8.49 -0.60 -13.46
N ALA A 114 -7.78 -1.02 -14.50
CA ALA A 114 -6.77 -2.06 -14.40
C ALA A 114 -5.65 -1.66 -13.44
N PHE A 115 -5.18 -0.42 -13.52
CA PHE A 115 -4.17 0.15 -12.61
C PHE A 115 -4.67 0.21 -11.16
N ALA A 116 -5.94 0.56 -10.93
CA ALA A 116 -6.55 0.54 -9.60
C ALA A 116 -6.51 -0.85 -8.97
N LEU A 117 -6.78 -1.91 -9.73
CA LEU A 117 -6.68 -3.29 -9.26
C LEU A 117 -5.23 -3.65 -8.90
N VAL A 118 -4.25 -3.22 -9.69
CA VAL A 118 -2.82 -3.38 -9.37
C VAL A 118 -2.48 -2.66 -8.07
N CYS A 119 -2.96 -1.43 -7.87
CA CYS A 119 -2.76 -0.68 -6.63
C CYS A 119 -3.35 -1.41 -5.42
N MET A 120 -4.53 -2.04 -5.55
CA MET A 120 -5.12 -2.85 -4.47
C MET A 120 -4.22 -4.03 -4.10
N LEU A 121 -3.69 -4.76 -5.07
CA LEU A 121 -2.79 -5.89 -4.84
C LEU A 121 -1.49 -5.46 -4.15
N ILE A 122 -0.88 -4.39 -4.62
CA ILE A 122 0.35 -3.85 -4.05
C ILE A 122 0.11 -3.39 -2.61
N GLU A 123 -1.02 -2.72 -2.35
CA GLU A 123 -1.37 -2.24 -1.01
C GLU A 123 -1.53 -3.38 0.00
N VAL A 124 -2.13 -4.49 -0.42
CA VAL A 124 -2.21 -5.71 0.43
C VAL A 124 -0.81 -6.14 0.87
N VAL A 125 0.14 -6.21 -0.06
CA VAL A 125 1.52 -6.61 0.24
C VAL A 125 2.20 -5.58 1.15
N LEU A 126 2.07 -4.29 0.86
CA LEU A 126 2.67 -3.22 1.66
C LEU A 126 2.10 -3.17 3.08
N PHE A 127 0.79 -3.34 3.24
CA PHE A 127 0.16 -3.37 4.56
C PHE A 127 0.60 -4.59 5.37
N VAL A 128 0.76 -5.75 4.75
CA VAL A 128 1.32 -6.95 5.40
C VAL A 128 2.76 -6.68 5.86
N ILE A 129 3.61 -6.12 4.99
CA ILE A 129 4.99 -5.78 5.35
C ILE A 129 5.02 -4.80 6.52
N ALA A 130 4.24 -3.72 6.46
CA ALA A 130 4.16 -2.73 7.52
C ALA A 130 3.69 -3.36 8.84
N SER A 131 2.59 -4.13 8.81
CA SER A 131 2.02 -4.80 9.97
C SER A 131 3.03 -5.72 10.66
N PHE A 132 3.69 -6.60 9.90
CA PHE A 132 4.68 -7.52 10.46
C PHE A 132 5.95 -6.81 10.96
N SER A 133 6.25 -5.65 10.43
CA SER A 133 7.42 -4.86 10.84
C SER A 133 7.23 -4.17 12.18
N ILE A 134 6.02 -3.68 12.48
CA ILE A 134 5.79 -2.81 13.65
C ILE A 134 4.94 -3.42 14.76
N ARG A 135 4.19 -4.47 14.51
CA ARG A 135 3.22 -5.04 15.48
C ARG A 135 3.82 -5.40 16.85
N TRP A 136 5.10 -5.67 16.91
CA TRP A 136 5.79 -6.25 18.07
C TRP A 136 5.82 -5.37 19.32
N TRP A 137 5.60 -4.07 19.16
CA TRP A 137 5.55 -3.11 20.27
C TRP A 137 4.12 -2.79 20.71
N SER A 138 3.09 -3.29 20.00
CA SER A 138 1.71 -3.20 20.44
C SER A 138 1.47 -4.08 21.66
N VAL A 139 0.62 -3.65 22.58
CA VAL A 139 0.27 -4.39 23.80
C VAL A 139 -0.88 -5.37 23.54
N ASN A 140 -1.93 -4.88 22.87
CA ASN A 140 -3.18 -5.63 22.69
C ASN A 140 -3.30 -6.30 21.32
N CYS A 141 -2.75 -5.67 20.27
CA CYS A 141 -2.94 -6.09 18.89
C CYS A 141 -1.74 -6.87 18.29
N ARG A 142 -0.65 -7.08 19.04
CA ARG A 142 0.57 -7.70 18.51
C ARG A 142 0.38 -9.14 17.99
N HIS A 143 -0.60 -9.85 18.50
CA HIS A 143 -0.88 -11.25 18.14
C HIS A 143 -1.67 -11.38 16.83
N THR A 144 -2.19 -10.29 16.31
CA THR A 144 -2.85 -10.28 15.00
C THR A 144 -1.83 -10.06 13.87
N PRO A 145 -1.99 -10.72 12.72
CA PRO A 145 -3.02 -11.70 12.35
C PRO A 145 -2.76 -13.14 12.82
N ILE A 146 -1.57 -13.43 13.32
CA ILE A 146 -1.16 -14.78 13.71
C ILE A 146 -1.11 -14.83 15.24
N PRO A 147 -2.00 -15.58 15.90
CA PRO A 147 -1.88 -15.84 17.33
C PRO A 147 -0.58 -16.59 17.63
N GLU A 148 0.00 -16.33 18.80
CA GLU A 148 1.13 -17.11 19.33
C GLU A 148 0.68 -18.48 19.79
#